data_a7e3c7c6f057a6a663ba035b7f3d5ecd
#
_entry.id   a7e3c7c6f057a6a663ba035b7f3d5ecd
#
_cell.length_a   1.000
_cell.length_b   1.000
_cell.length_c   1.000
_cell.angle_alpha   90.00
_cell.angle_beta   90.00
_cell.angle_gamma   90.00
#
_symmetry.space_group_name_H-M   'P 1'
#
loop_
_entity.id
_entity.type
_entity.pdbx_description
1 polymer ?
#
loop_
_entity_poly.entity_id
_entity_poly.type
_entity_poly.pdbx_seq_one_letter_code
_entity_poly.pdbx_strand_id
1 'polypeptide(L)'
;MKWTYDWLKEYLDTKLSANEIADTLTRIGLEIDDVTSPVAPIAAKIVECKPHENSDHLHVLKVDDGSGTLRQVVCGAPNARVGLISALAIPGCVIDGHEIQSGKLRGVLSDGMMCSARELGIGDDHSGIIELSAKTTIGSPVLNVKTVFDAGITPNRPDYLSVRGIALDLAAADAGKYTAKESTELKPVKASRNVKVETELCPTYRFAEIHNIKMAKSNDTIAGRLSAIGINPKNAPIDATNYVCYDMGQPMHCFDADDIVGDIVVRMAKNGEKFTDLFGTEHELKSTDIVIADKAGILALAGVVGGARGCTNDNTKNIRNHSGL
;
A
#
# COMPACT_ATOMS: atom_id res chain seq x y z
N MET A 1 -12.97 0.59 -4.27
CA MET A 1 -11.73 -0.14 -4.66
C MET A 1 -10.65 0.87 -4.95
N LYS A 2 -9.47 0.70 -4.30
CA LYS A 2 -8.35 1.61 -4.57
C LYS A 2 -7.21 0.86 -5.26
N TRP A 3 -6.54 1.53 -6.19
CA TRP A 3 -5.32 1.03 -6.84
C TRP A 3 -4.45 2.18 -7.31
N THR A 4 -3.16 1.90 -7.60
CA THR A 4 -2.24 2.92 -8.11
C THR A 4 -2.08 2.84 -9.63
N TYR A 5 -1.78 3.97 -10.27
CA TYR A 5 -1.58 4.03 -11.71
C TYR A 5 -0.39 3.18 -12.18
N ASP A 6 0.71 3.16 -11.43
CA ASP A 6 1.86 2.31 -11.74
C ASP A 6 1.57 0.82 -11.57
N TRP A 7 0.64 0.46 -10.66
CA TRP A 7 0.18 -0.92 -10.52
C TRP A 7 -0.64 -1.36 -11.73
N LEU A 8 -1.57 -0.50 -12.17
CA LEU A 8 -2.35 -0.73 -13.39
C LEU A 8 -1.44 -0.92 -14.61
N LYS A 9 -0.38 -0.13 -14.74
CA LYS A 9 0.58 -0.19 -15.86
C LYS A 9 1.39 -1.49 -15.92
N GLU A 10 1.39 -2.32 -14.89
CA GLU A 10 1.96 -3.67 -14.99
C GLU A 10 1.12 -4.62 -15.86
N TYR A 11 -0.18 -4.33 -16.01
CA TYR A 11 -1.11 -5.11 -16.80
C TYR A 11 -1.56 -4.40 -18.08
N LEU A 12 -1.37 -3.09 -18.17
CA LEU A 12 -1.85 -2.29 -19.30
C LEU A 12 -0.72 -1.41 -19.85
N ASP A 13 -0.24 -1.74 -21.04
CA ASP A 13 0.64 -0.85 -21.79
C ASP A 13 -0.22 0.24 -22.44
N THR A 14 -0.17 1.45 -21.84
CA THR A 14 -0.99 2.59 -22.23
C THR A 14 -0.18 3.88 -22.19
N LYS A 15 -0.54 4.81 -23.09
CA LYS A 15 -0.04 6.18 -23.13
C LYS A 15 -1.00 7.19 -22.47
N LEU A 16 -2.20 6.74 -22.10
CA LEU A 16 -3.20 7.59 -21.48
C LEU A 16 -2.73 8.04 -20.09
N SER A 17 -2.99 9.28 -19.75
CA SER A 17 -2.81 9.81 -18.40
C SER A 17 -3.79 9.18 -17.40
N ALA A 18 -3.57 9.38 -16.12
CA ALA A 18 -4.47 8.88 -15.09
C ALA A 18 -5.91 9.43 -15.24
N ASN A 19 -6.05 10.70 -15.61
CA ASN A 19 -7.36 11.30 -15.82
C ASN A 19 -8.08 10.70 -17.05
N GLU A 20 -7.37 10.49 -18.16
CA GLU A 20 -7.95 9.84 -19.34
C GLU A 20 -8.35 8.38 -19.06
N ILE A 21 -7.60 7.66 -18.22
CA ILE A 21 -7.99 6.32 -17.72
C ILE A 21 -9.26 6.42 -16.89
N ALA A 22 -9.37 7.38 -15.95
CA ALA A 22 -10.56 7.59 -15.13
C ALA A 22 -11.79 7.90 -15.98
N ASP A 23 -11.65 8.79 -16.97
CA ASP A 23 -12.72 9.14 -17.92
C ASP A 23 -13.16 7.91 -18.74
N THR A 24 -12.19 7.09 -19.16
CA THR A 24 -12.50 5.87 -19.90
C THR A 24 -13.25 4.86 -19.04
N LEU A 25 -12.79 4.61 -17.80
CA LEU A 25 -13.42 3.70 -16.86
C LEU A 25 -14.86 4.14 -16.56
N THR A 26 -15.08 5.42 -16.28
CA THR A 26 -16.42 5.97 -16.04
C THR A 26 -17.33 5.78 -17.27
N ARG A 27 -16.82 6.02 -18.46
CA ARG A 27 -17.56 5.82 -19.72
C ARG A 27 -17.96 4.37 -19.97
N ILE A 28 -17.16 3.39 -19.56
CA ILE A 28 -17.45 1.96 -19.73
C ILE A 28 -18.19 1.34 -18.53
N GLY A 29 -18.57 2.16 -17.53
CA GLY A 29 -19.47 1.76 -16.45
C GLY A 29 -18.81 1.51 -15.10
N LEU A 30 -17.52 1.84 -14.94
CA LEU A 30 -16.86 1.91 -13.63
C LEU A 30 -16.67 3.38 -13.24
N GLU A 31 -17.57 3.91 -12.44
CA GLU A 31 -17.51 5.28 -11.93
C GLU A 31 -16.28 5.45 -11.02
N ILE A 32 -15.45 6.42 -11.36
CA ILE A 32 -14.27 6.80 -10.56
C ILE A 32 -14.66 7.95 -9.64
N ASP A 33 -14.62 7.68 -8.34
CA ASP A 33 -14.97 8.65 -7.30
C ASP A 33 -13.88 9.73 -7.15
N ASP A 34 -12.60 9.32 -7.24
CA ASP A 34 -11.46 10.23 -7.10
C ASP A 34 -10.21 9.73 -7.82
N VAL A 35 -9.37 10.67 -8.26
CA VAL A 35 -8.00 10.43 -8.74
C VAL A 35 -7.05 11.35 -7.98
N THR A 36 -6.48 10.84 -6.91
CA THR A 36 -5.51 11.59 -6.10
C THR A 36 -4.12 11.46 -6.72
N SER A 37 -3.54 12.59 -7.16
CA SER A 37 -2.16 12.67 -7.66
C SER A 37 -1.35 13.59 -6.74
N PRO A 38 -0.71 13.06 -5.68
CA PRO A 38 0.05 13.88 -4.75
C PRO A 38 1.21 14.58 -5.45
N VAL A 39 1.45 15.83 -5.08
CA VAL A 39 2.64 16.56 -5.51
C VAL A 39 3.84 16.06 -4.70
N ALA A 40 4.87 15.57 -5.38
CA ALA A 40 6.08 15.09 -4.71
C ALA A 40 6.96 16.26 -4.25
N PRO A 41 7.58 16.18 -3.06
CA PRO A 41 8.72 17.01 -2.72
C PRO A 41 9.85 16.81 -3.73
N ILE A 42 10.50 17.87 -4.14
CA ILE A 42 11.55 17.87 -5.16
C ILE A 42 12.91 18.22 -4.57
N ALA A 43 13.98 17.77 -5.22
CA ALA A 43 15.32 18.16 -4.85
C ALA A 43 15.57 19.64 -5.23
N ALA A 44 15.97 20.44 -4.25
CA ALA A 44 16.28 21.86 -4.47
C ALA A 44 17.63 22.23 -3.84
N LYS A 45 18.37 23.09 -4.49
CA LYS A 45 19.68 23.58 -4.03
C LYS A 45 19.55 24.96 -3.39
N ILE A 46 20.05 25.10 -2.17
CA ILE A 46 20.13 26.39 -1.48
C ILE A 46 21.23 27.24 -2.15
N VAL A 47 20.86 28.37 -2.76
CA VAL A 47 21.81 29.30 -3.42
C VAL A 47 22.07 30.54 -2.59
N GLU A 48 21.14 30.94 -1.71
CA GLU A 48 21.35 31.98 -0.70
C GLU A 48 20.75 31.52 0.63
N CYS A 49 21.40 31.90 1.75
CA CYS A 49 20.95 31.66 3.10
C CYS A 49 21.27 32.90 3.94
N LYS A 50 20.26 33.64 4.35
CA LYS A 50 20.38 34.89 5.14
C LYS A 50 19.61 34.76 6.43
N PRO A 51 20.09 35.32 7.58
CA PRO A 51 19.29 35.39 8.79
C PRO A 51 17.97 36.15 8.54
N HIS A 52 16.92 35.72 9.22
CA HIS A 52 15.62 36.38 9.16
C HIS A 52 15.62 37.62 10.06
N GLU A 53 15.20 38.79 9.56
CA GLU A 53 15.26 40.05 10.28
C GLU A 53 14.51 40.06 11.63
N ASN A 54 13.43 39.29 11.73
CA ASN A 54 12.54 39.22 12.90
C ASN A 54 12.61 37.88 13.64
N SER A 55 13.74 37.16 13.56
CA SER A 55 13.89 35.85 14.22
C SER A 55 15.34 35.42 14.37
N ASP A 56 15.70 34.96 15.56
CA ASP A 56 17.05 34.46 15.87
C ASP A 56 17.27 33.02 15.35
N HIS A 57 16.19 32.31 14.93
CA HIS A 57 16.25 30.90 14.55
C HIS A 57 15.86 30.64 13.09
N LEU A 58 15.31 31.63 12.39
CA LEU A 58 14.88 31.47 11.02
C LEU A 58 15.91 32.03 10.05
N HIS A 59 15.96 31.41 8.87
CA HIS A 59 16.73 31.86 7.72
C HIS A 59 15.80 32.08 6.53
N VAL A 60 16.10 33.09 5.73
CA VAL A 60 15.46 33.31 4.44
C VAL A 60 16.37 32.72 3.38
N LEU A 61 15.87 31.70 2.70
CA LEU A 61 16.60 30.97 1.68
C LEU A 61 16.14 31.41 0.29
N LYS A 62 17.08 31.43 -0.68
CA LYS A 62 16.77 31.35 -2.09
C LYS A 62 17.21 29.97 -2.56
N VAL A 63 16.28 29.23 -3.16
CA VAL A 63 16.51 27.87 -3.60
C VAL A 63 16.28 27.75 -5.11
N ASP A 64 17.15 27.00 -5.76
CA ASP A 64 17.00 26.56 -7.15
C ASP A 64 16.25 25.23 -7.12
N ASP A 65 15.05 25.20 -7.67
CA ASP A 65 14.17 24.04 -7.77
C ASP A 65 14.10 23.45 -9.19
N GLY A 66 14.95 23.95 -10.09
CA GLY A 66 15.00 23.54 -11.49
C GLY A 66 13.95 24.22 -12.39
N SER A 67 13.10 25.12 -11.86
CA SER A 67 12.08 25.86 -12.64
C SER A 67 12.64 27.01 -13.46
N GLY A 68 13.90 27.36 -13.25
CA GLY A 68 14.56 28.52 -13.89
C GLY A 68 14.37 29.82 -13.13
N THR A 69 13.62 29.83 -12.02
CA THR A 69 13.45 30.99 -11.13
C THR A 69 13.76 30.55 -9.69
N LEU A 70 14.43 31.47 -8.93
CA LEU A 70 14.75 31.17 -7.54
C LEU A 70 13.51 31.33 -6.66
N ARG A 71 13.18 30.27 -5.94
CA ARG A 71 12.09 30.24 -4.97
C ARG A 71 12.57 30.74 -3.61
N GLN A 72 11.76 31.57 -2.94
CA GLN A 72 12.05 32.01 -1.58
C GLN A 72 11.38 31.11 -0.55
N VAL A 73 12.15 30.62 0.42
CA VAL A 73 11.66 29.76 1.48
C VAL A 73 12.20 30.23 2.84
N VAL A 74 11.33 30.27 3.84
CA VAL A 74 11.76 30.54 5.23
C VAL A 74 11.96 29.18 5.91
N CYS A 75 13.14 28.98 6.51
CA CYS A 75 13.55 27.70 7.11
C CYS A 75 14.14 27.92 8.48
N GLY A 76 13.72 27.08 9.46
CA GLY A 76 14.24 27.07 10.83
C GLY A 76 15.32 26.01 11.09
N ALA A 77 15.73 25.24 10.09
CA ALA A 77 16.67 24.17 10.29
C ALA A 77 18.10 24.68 10.53
N PRO A 78 18.80 24.18 11.56
CA PRO A 78 20.14 24.66 11.92
C PRO A 78 21.22 24.30 10.90
N ASN A 79 20.97 23.27 10.07
CA ASN A 79 21.90 22.84 9.04
C ASN A 79 21.69 23.50 7.67
N ALA A 80 20.74 24.43 7.56
CA ALA A 80 20.51 25.17 6.33
C ALA A 80 21.74 26.02 5.95
N ARG A 81 22.30 25.79 4.76
CA ARG A 81 23.50 26.48 4.26
C ARG A 81 23.55 26.56 2.75
N VAL A 82 24.26 27.53 2.23
CA VAL A 82 24.50 27.64 0.78
C VAL A 82 25.20 26.41 0.23
N GLY A 83 24.75 25.93 -0.91
CA GLY A 83 25.27 24.76 -1.60
C GLY A 83 24.62 23.42 -1.20
N LEU A 84 23.85 23.38 -0.11
CA LEU A 84 23.14 22.18 0.31
C LEU A 84 22.02 21.87 -0.68
N ILE A 85 21.92 20.58 -1.08
CA ILE A 85 20.76 20.04 -1.81
C ILE A 85 19.87 19.31 -0.80
N SER A 86 18.61 19.67 -0.75
CA SER A 86 17.65 19.13 0.21
C SER A 86 16.29 18.94 -0.45
N ALA A 87 15.35 18.29 0.24
CA ALA A 87 13.98 18.15 -0.24
C ALA A 87 13.19 19.43 0.01
N LEU A 88 12.55 19.92 -1.03
CA LEU A 88 11.62 21.05 -1.02
C LEU A 88 10.20 20.57 -1.27
N ALA A 89 9.33 20.70 -0.29
CA ALA A 89 7.89 20.60 -0.49
C ALA A 89 7.38 21.92 -1.08
N ILE A 90 6.97 21.89 -2.33
CA ILE A 90 6.34 23.02 -3.04
C ILE A 90 4.86 23.11 -2.67
N PRO A 91 4.17 24.25 -2.92
CA PRO A 91 2.73 24.35 -2.73
C PRO A 91 1.97 23.22 -3.43
N GLY A 92 1.00 22.63 -2.71
CA GLY A 92 0.26 21.43 -3.13
C GLY A 92 0.87 20.10 -2.64
N CYS A 93 2.12 20.07 -2.13
CA CYS A 93 2.62 18.90 -1.40
C CYS A 93 1.84 18.72 -0.10
N VAL A 94 1.59 17.47 0.29
CA VAL A 94 1.02 17.14 1.61
C VAL A 94 2.12 16.53 2.47
N ILE A 95 2.44 17.18 3.59
CA ILE A 95 3.46 16.74 4.56
C ILE A 95 2.78 16.61 5.94
N ASP A 96 2.91 15.46 6.57
CA ASP A 96 2.27 15.13 7.86
C ASP A 96 0.75 15.44 7.87
N GLY A 97 0.06 15.20 6.74
CA GLY A 97 -1.37 15.45 6.59
C GLY A 97 -1.75 16.91 6.34
N HIS A 98 -0.79 17.82 6.22
CA HIS A 98 -1.01 19.25 5.95
C HIS A 98 -0.55 19.63 4.55
N GLU A 99 -1.43 20.29 3.80
CA GLU A 99 -1.08 20.82 2.49
C GLU A 99 -0.14 22.03 2.64
N ILE A 100 0.98 22.01 1.95
CA ILE A 100 1.91 23.11 1.88
C ILE A 100 1.34 24.20 0.97
N GLN A 101 1.28 25.40 1.49
CA GLN A 101 0.80 26.58 0.76
C GLN A 101 1.82 27.71 0.86
N SER A 102 1.81 28.59 -0.14
CA SER A 102 2.57 29.85 -0.05
C SER A 102 2.00 30.73 1.05
N GLY A 103 2.85 31.20 1.95
CA GLY A 103 2.41 31.99 3.10
C GLY A 103 3.48 32.93 3.64
N LYS A 104 3.14 33.80 4.58
CA LYS A 104 4.09 34.68 5.26
C LYS A 104 4.45 34.12 6.63
N LEU A 105 5.74 33.92 6.86
CA LEU A 105 6.31 33.57 8.16
C LEU A 105 7.01 34.81 8.74
N ARG A 106 6.48 35.34 9.85
CA ARG A 106 6.95 36.57 10.49
C ARG A 106 7.15 37.74 9.49
N GLY A 107 6.22 37.87 8.53
CA GLY A 107 6.22 38.97 7.54
C GLY A 107 6.96 38.66 6.23
N VAL A 108 7.79 37.62 6.19
CA VAL A 108 8.55 37.21 5.00
C VAL A 108 7.81 36.10 4.25
N LEU A 109 7.69 36.20 2.92
CA LEU A 109 7.05 35.19 2.09
C LEU A 109 7.88 33.91 2.09
N SER A 110 7.21 32.79 2.34
CA SER A 110 7.75 31.44 2.12
C SER A 110 6.87 30.73 1.09
N ASP A 111 7.48 30.29 0.00
CA ASP A 111 6.80 29.61 -1.11
C ASP A 111 7.22 28.13 -1.14
N GLY A 112 6.93 27.44 -0.05
CA GLY A 112 7.28 26.05 0.18
C GLY A 112 7.95 25.80 1.53
N MET A 113 8.35 24.57 1.77
CA MET A 113 8.97 24.11 3.02
C MET A 113 10.14 23.16 2.71
N MET A 114 11.32 23.44 3.30
CA MET A 114 12.42 22.47 3.30
C MET A 114 12.12 21.37 4.32
N CYS A 115 12.31 20.09 3.95
CA CYS A 115 11.85 18.96 4.74
C CYS A 115 12.99 18.20 5.43
N SER A 116 12.71 17.71 6.64
CA SER A 116 13.49 16.70 7.35
C SER A 116 13.16 15.28 6.86
N ALA A 117 13.95 14.28 7.27
CA ALA A 117 13.67 12.87 6.97
C ALA A 117 12.35 12.41 7.60
N ARG A 118 12.03 12.88 8.81
CA ARG A 118 10.77 12.57 9.50
C ARG A 118 9.55 13.12 8.77
N GLU A 119 9.59 14.38 8.36
CA GLU A 119 8.49 15.01 7.60
C GLU A 119 8.24 14.33 6.26
N LEU A 120 9.29 13.75 5.65
CA LEU A 120 9.18 12.95 4.43
C LEU A 120 8.73 11.49 4.68
N GLY A 121 8.64 11.06 5.93
CA GLY A 121 8.31 9.68 6.28
C GLY A 121 9.38 8.64 5.91
N ILE A 122 10.64 9.06 5.72
CA ILE A 122 11.76 8.19 5.31
C ILE A 122 12.80 7.95 6.43
N GLY A 123 12.53 8.45 7.62
CA GLY A 123 13.34 8.28 8.82
C GLY A 123 12.78 9.04 10.00
N ASP A 124 13.42 8.90 11.17
CA ASP A 124 12.97 9.54 12.41
C ASP A 124 13.69 10.87 12.69
N ASP A 125 14.72 11.21 11.91
CA ASP A 125 15.52 12.42 12.11
C ASP A 125 14.75 13.68 11.71
N HIS A 126 14.65 14.61 12.65
CA HIS A 126 14.06 15.93 12.48
C HIS A 126 14.93 17.05 13.06
N SER A 127 16.20 16.76 13.33
CA SER A 127 17.17 17.75 13.86
C SER A 127 17.54 18.83 12.85
N GLY A 128 17.24 18.59 11.56
CA GLY A 128 17.48 19.49 10.45
C GLY A 128 16.77 19.02 9.18
N ILE A 129 16.97 19.75 8.08
CA ILE A 129 16.51 19.34 6.77
C ILE A 129 17.38 18.22 6.21
N ILE A 130 16.79 17.32 5.40
CA ILE A 130 17.53 16.21 4.82
C ILE A 130 18.64 16.68 3.88
N GLU A 131 19.80 16.04 3.97
CA GLU A 131 20.92 16.31 3.08
C GLU A 131 20.97 15.29 1.95
N LEU A 132 20.69 15.72 0.75
CA LEU A 132 20.71 14.88 -0.44
C LEU A 132 22.13 14.87 -1.05
N SER A 133 22.43 13.83 -1.83
CA SER A 133 23.70 13.71 -2.53
C SER A 133 23.93 14.91 -3.48
N ALA A 134 25.16 15.36 -3.56
CA ALA A 134 25.57 16.39 -4.53
C ALA A 134 25.32 16.01 -6.01
N LYS A 135 25.08 14.71 -6.27
CA LYS A 135 24.74 14.17 -7.60
C LYS A 135 23.26 14.14 -7.88
N THR A 136 22.40 14.51 -6.91
CA THR A 136 20.94 14.53 -7.09
C THR A 136 20.57 15.60 -8.12
N THR A 137 19.76 15.23 -9.09
CA THR A 137 19.27 16.16 -10.12
C THR A 137 18.30 17.15 -9.48
N ILE A 138 18.56 18.43 -9.62
CA ILE A 138 17.65 19.51 -9.15
C ILE A 138 16.32 19.40 -9.89
N GLY A 139 15.20 19.57 -9.15
CA GLY A 139 13.84 19.43 -9.66
C GLY A 139 13.35 17.98 -9.74
N SER A 140 14.22 16.96 -9.49
CA SER A 140 13.75 15.59 -9.47
C SER A 140 12.94 15.28 -8.20
N PRO A 141 11.89 14.42 -8.30
CA PRO A 141 11.14 13.98 -7.12
C PRO A 141 12.05 13.30 -6.09
N VAL A 142 11.91 13.65 -4.83
CA VAL A 142 12.63 13.03 -3.71
C VAL A 142 11.86 11.80 -3.20
N LEU A 143 10.55 11.82 -3.33
CA LEU A 143 9.67 10.70 -2.97
C LEU A 143 8.97 10.16 -4.21
N ASN A 144 8.84 8.84 -4.27
CA ASN A 144 8.01 8.19 -5.28
C ASN A 144 6.55 8.17 -4.81
N VAL A 145 5.85 9.29 -5.01
CA VAL A 145 4.41 9.38 -4.72
C VAL A 145 3.61 8.65 -5.78
N LYS A 146 2.50 8.06 -5.35
CA LYS A 146 1.65 7.24 -6.19
C LYS A 146 0.38 8.00 -6.57
N THR A 147 0.02 8.00 -7.84
CA THR A 147 -1.34 8.38 -8.26
C THR A 147 -2.29 7.23 -7.91
N VAL A 148 -3.32 7.52 -7.15
CA VAL A 148 -4.30 6.55 -6.65
C VAL A 148 -5.67 6.84 -7.25
N PHE A 149 -6.32 5.80 -7.76
CA PHE A 149 -7.72 5.81 -8.14
C PHE A 149 -8.56 5.28 -6.98
N ASP A 150 -9.74 5.86 -6.79
CA ASP A 150 -10.78 5.33 -5.91
C ASP A 150 -12.08 5.15 -6.71
N ALA A 151 -12.73 3.99 -6.57
CA ALA A 151 -13.94 3.67 -7.30
C ALA A 151 -14.92 2.82 -6.48
N GLY A 152 -16.20 3.13 -6.58
CA GLY A 152 -17.29 2.32 -6.06
C GLY A 152 -17.58 1.12 -6.97
N ILE A 153 -17.34 -0.11 -6.49
CA ILE A 153 -17.57 -1.32 -7.27
C ILE A 153 -19.00 -1.80 -7.05
N THR A 154 -19.75 -1.95 -8.13
CA THR A 154 -21.12 -2.50 -8.08
C THR A 154 -21.09 -4.04 -7.95
N PRO A 155 -22.09 -4.66 -7.27
CA PRO A 155 -22.10 -6.10 -7.02
C PRO A 155 -22.10 -6.99 -8.27
N ASN A 156 -22.52 -6.47 -9.42
CA ASN A 156 -22.55 -7.18 -10.70
C ASN A 156 -21.20 -7.17 -11.44
N ARG A 157 -20.20 -6.45 -10.94
CA ARG A 157 -18.84 -6.35 -11.53
C ARG A 157 -17.75 -6.75 -10.54
N PRO A 158 -17.76 -8.00 -10.03
CA PRO A 158 -16.74 -8.47 -9.09
C PRO A 158 -15.34 -8.54 -9.72
N ASP A 159 -15.23 -8.59 -11.03
CA ASP A 159 -13.98 -8.50 -11.80
C ASP A 159 -13.21 -7.20 -11.51
N TYR A 160 -13.91 -6.09 -11.25
CA TYR A 160 -13.31 -4.82 -10.86
C TYR A 160 -12.75 -4.78 -9.43
N LEU A 161 -12.95 -5.83 -8.63
CA LEU A 161 -12.24 -5.98 -7.35
C LEU A 161 -10.78 -6.39 -7.52
N SER A 162 -10.21 -6.22 -8.74
CA SER A 162 -8.81 -6.49 -9.02
C SER A 162 -8.23 -5.52 -10.04
N VAL A 163 -6.94 -5.18 -9.86
CA VAL A 163 -6.19 -4.37 -10.83
C VAL A 163 -6.15 -5.06 -12.19
N ARG A 164 -5.99 -6.38 -12.19
CA ARG A 164 -6.01 -7.20 -13.40
C ARG A 164 -7.34 -7.10 -14.15
N GLY A 165 -8.47 -7.20 -13.45
CA GLY A 165 -9.80 -7.12 -14.05
C GLY A 165 -10.06 -5.75 -14.68
N ILE A 166 -9.69 -4.67 -13.97
CA ILE A 166 -9.75 -3.30 -14.48
C ILE A 166 -8.90 -3.14 -15.76
N ALA A 167 -7.67 -3.70 -15.78
CA ALA A 167 -6.80 -3.63 -16.95
C ALA A 167 -7.35 -4.38 -18.14
N LEU A 168 -8.00 -5.53 -17.93
CA LEU A 168 -8.64 -6.31 -19.01
C LEU A 168 -9.77 -5.53 -19.67
N ASP A 169 -10.60 -4.86 -18.88
CA ASP A 169 -11.74 -4.09 -19.40
C ASP A 169 -11.27 -2.80 -20.11
N LEU A 170 -10.25 -2.13 -19.58
CA LEU A 170 -9.60 -1.03 -20.28
C LEU A 170 -9.00 -1.44 -21.61
N ALA A 171 -8.37 -2.61 -21.69
CA ALA A 171 -7.84 -3.13 -22.95
C ALA A 171 -8.96 -3.47 -23.95
N ALA A 172 -10.10 -4.00 -23.47
CA ALA A 172 -11.28 -4.23 -24.28
C ALA A 172 -11.91 -2.92 -24.80
N ALA A 173 -11.69 -1.80 -24.09
CA ALA A 173 -12.11 -0.46 -24.48
C ALA A 173 -11.06 0.31 -25.32
N ASP A 174 -10.07 -0.37 -25.86
CA ASP A 174 -8.96 0.22 -26.64
C ASP A 174 -8.11 1.28 -25.90
N ALA A 175 -8.14 1.25 -24.56
CA ALA A 175 -7.36 2.17 -23.72
C ALA A 175 -5.87 1.80 -23.60
N GLY A 176 -5.47 0.67 -24.14
CA GLY A 176 -4.10 0.15 -24.12
C GLY A 176 -4.06 -1.33 -24.45
N LYS A 177 -2.85 -1.90 -24.41
CA LYS A 177 -2.65 -3.33 -24.66
C LYS A 177 -2.49 -4.06 -23.33
N TYR A 178 -3.32 -5.09 -23.10
CA TYR A 178 -3.17 -5.95 -21.94
C TYR A 178 -1.88 -6.78 -22.03
N THR A 179 -1.13 -6.81 -20.93
CA THR A 179 0.07 -7.64 -20.76
C THR A 179 -0.15 -8.57 -19.57
N ALA A 180 -0.22 -9.88 -19.85
CA ALA A 180 -0.30 -10.86 -18.78
C ALA A 180 1.04 -10.94 -18.04
N LYS A 181 1.00 -10.99 -16.70
CA LYS A 181 2.19 -11.34 -15.94
C LYS A 181 2.54 -12.80 -16.14
N GLU A 182 3.82 -13.10 -16.30
CA GLU A 182 4.28 -14.47 -16.33
C GLU A 182 4.06 -15.12 -14.98
N SER A 183 3.47 -16.31 -14.98
CA SER A 183 3.34 -17.12 -13.78
C SER A 183 4.57 -18.01 -13.62
N THR A 184 5.16 -18.00 -12.43
CA THR A 184 6.18 -19.00 -12.08
C THR A 184 5.49 -20.33 -11.83
N GLU A 185 5.83 -21.37 -12.58
CA GLU A 185 5.35 -22.71 -12.32
C GLU A 185 5.95 -23.22 -11.01
N LEU A 186 5.11 -23.36 -10.00
CA LEU A 186 5.50 -23.97 -8.72
C LEU A 186 5.47 -25.49 -8.88
N LYS A 187 6.55 -26.16 -8.52
CA LYS A 187 6.55 -27.62 -8.40
C LYS A 187 5.78 -27.99 -7.12
N PRO A 188 4.61 -28.63 -7.24
CA PRO A 188 3.85 -29.00 -6.07
C PRO A 188 4.63 -30.03 -5.23
N VAL A 189 4.74 -29.74 -3.96
CA VAL A 189 5.23 -30.70 -2.95
C VAL A 189 4.03 -31.21 -2.18
N LYS A 190 4.04 -32.48 -1.81
CA LYS A 190 2.96 -33.05 -1.00
C LYS A 190 2.87 -32.29 0.33
N ALA A 191 1.69 -31.76 0.61
CA ALA A 191 1.45 -31.09 1.88
C ALA A 191 1.60 -32.04 3.06
N SER A 192 2.04 -31.52 4.20
CA SER A 192 2.24 -32.29 5.43
C SER A 192 0.92 -32.71 6.10
N ARG A 193 -0.17 -31.98 5.78
CA ARG A 193 -1.51 -32.17 6.35
C ARG A 193 -2.57 -32.22 5.26
N ASN A 194 -3.69 -32.87 5.54
CA ASN A 194 -4.82 -32.90 4.63
C ASN A 194 -5.80 -31.75 4.92
N VAL A 195 -6.69 -31.51 3.96
CA VAL A 195 -7.87 -30.68 4.13
C VAL A 195 -9.10 -31.51 3.80
N LYS A 196 -10.10 -31.44 4.66
CA LYS A 196 -11.41 -32.02 4.43
C LYS A 196 -12.43 -30.89 4.30
N VAL A 197 -13.17 -30.85 3.22
CA VAL A 197 -14.29 -29.93 3.04
C VAL A 197 -15.57 -30.71 3.30
N GLU A 198 -16.32 -30.30 4.34
CA GLU A 198 -17.54 -30.97 4.80
C GLU A 198 -18.83 -30.17 4.46
N THR A 199 -18.72 -29.13 3.65
CA THR A 199 -19.87 -28.31 3.22
C THR A 199 -19.84 -28.07 1.73
N GLU A 200 -21.00 -28.17 1.08
CA GLU A 200 -21.16 -27.86 -0.34
C GLU A 200 -21.06 -26.36 -0.63
N LEU A 201 -21.16 -25.51 0.40
CA LEU A 201 -21.01 -24.06 0.27
C LEU A 201 -19.55 -23.60 0.06
N CYS A 202 -18.59 -24.51 0.16
CA CYS A 202 -17.20 -24.27 -0.20
C CYS A 202 -16.79 -25.31 -1.26
N PRO A 203 -17.14 -25.12 -2.53
CA PRO A 203 -16.89 -26.10 -3.59
C PRO A 203 -15.41 -26.27 -3.90
N THR A 204 -14.59 -25.28 -3.60
CA THR A 204 -13.14 -25.33 -3.85
C THR A 204 -12.39 -24.72 -2.67
N TYR A 205 -11.42 -25.48 -2.16
CA TYR A 205 -10.47 -25.00 -1.17
C TYR A 205 -9.04 -25.38 -1.62
N ARG A 206 -8.20 -24.36 -1.80
CA ARG A 206 -6.81 -24.55 -2.22
C ARG A 206 -5.88 -24.05 -1.13
N PHE A 207 -4.75 -24.70 -0.98
CA PHE A 207 -3.73 -24.27 -0.05
C PHE A 207 -2.32 -24.63 -0.55
N ALA A 208 -1.33 -23.94 0.00
CA ALA A 208 0.08 -24.23 -0.14
C ALA A 208 0.79 -24.08 1.19
N GLU A 209 1.71 -24.97 1.49
CA GLU A 209 2.60 -24.86 2.66
C GLU A 209 3.96 -24.35 2.20
N ILE A 210 4.51 -23.39 2.94
CA ILE A 210 5.84 -22.84 2.71
C ILE A 210 6.61 -22.97 4.02
N HIS A 211 7.75 -23.65 3.97
CA HIS A 211 8.54 -23.97 5.13
C HIS A 211 9.83 -23.14 5.19
N ASN A 212 10.36 -22.99 6.41
CA ASN A 212 11.64 -22.31 6.68
C ASN A 212 11.67 -20.85 6.16
N ILE A 213 10.55 -20.16 6.28
CA ILE A 213 10.52 -18.74 5.96
C ILE A 213 11.24 -17.93 7.05
N LYS A 214 11.76 -16.79 6.65
CA LYS A 214 12.22 -15.75 7.56
C LYS A 214 11.24 -14.60 7.50
N MET A 215 10.62 -14.31 8.64
CA MET A 215 9.75 -13.14 8.74
C MET A 215 10.55 -11.87 8.46
N ALA A 216 10.08 -11.09 7.50
CA ALA A 216 10.73 -9.87 7.05
C ALA A 216 9.68 -8.86 6.59
N LYS A 217 10.07 -7.60 6.47
CA LYS A 217 9.25 -6.58 5.79
C LYS A 217 9.11 -6.94 4.31
N SER A 218 8.00 -6.53 3.73
CA SER A 218 7.79 -6.63 2.27
C SER A 218 8.77 -5.73 1.51
N ASN A 219 8.97 -6.04 0.24
CA ASN A 219 9.74 -5.15 -0.62
C ASN A 219 9.02 -3.81 -0.80
N ASP A 220 9.78 -2.77 -1.18
CA ASP A 220 9.28 -1.40 -1.29
C ASP A 220 8.13 -1.25 -2.30
N THR A 221 8.07 -2.08 -3.34
CA THR A 221 6.99 -2.04 -4.33
C THR A 221 5.67 -2.49 -3.72
N ILE A 222 5.64 -3.64 -3.05
CA ILE A 222 4.44 -4.17 -2.40
C ILE A 222 4.01 -3.25 -1.26
N ALA A 223 4.94 -2.92 -0.37
CA ALA A 223 4.67 -2.05 0.77
C ALA A 223 4.16 -0.68 0.33
N GLY A 224 4.80 -0.06 -0.67
CA GLY A 224 4.42 1.26 -1.18
C GLY A 224 3.05 1.27 -1.86
N ARG A 225 2.67 0.20 -2.57
CA ARG A 225 1.34 0.08 -3.18
C ARG A 225 0.24 -0.13 -2.15
N LEU A 226 0.46 -1.02 -1.19
CA LEU A 226 -0.48 -1.25 -0.10
C LEU A 226 -0.68 0.02 0.73
N SER A 227 0.40 0.70 1.11
CA SER A 227 0.31 1.99 1.83
C SER A 227 -0.46 3.04 1.05
N ALA A 228 -0.21 3.16 -0.26
CA ALA A 228 -0.90 4.14 -1.12
C ALA A 228 -2.42 3.93 -1.16
N ILE A 229 -2.90 2.69 -1.03
CA ILE A 229 -4.33 2.36 -1.00
C ILE A 229 -4.92 2.30 0.43
N GLY A 230 -4.14 2.72 1.44
CA GLY A 230 -4.57 2.80 2.84
C GLY A 230 -4.41 1.51 3.65
N ILE A 231 -3.69 0.51 3.13
CA ILE A 231 -3.36 -0.72 3.86
C ILE A 231 -1.99 -0.56 4.52
N ASN A 232 -1.94 -0.71 5.84
CA ASN A 232 -0.68 -0.64 6.57
C ASN A 232 0.11 -1.96 6.41
N PRO A 233 1.28 -1.95 5.73
CA PRO A 233 2.11 -3.13 5.58
C PRO A 233 2.59 -3.65 6.94
N LYS A 234 2.63 -4.97 7.09
CA LYS A 234 3.06 -5.65 8.32
C LYS A 234 4.30 -6.49 8.12
N ASN A 235 4.16 -7.54 7.35
CA ASN A 235 5.24 -8.47 7.01
C ASN A 235 4.97 -9.14 5.66
N ALA A 236 6.00 -9.70 5.06
CA ALA A 236 5.92 -10.24 3.70
C ALA A 236 4.79 -11.27 3.48
N PRO A 237 4.50 -12.25 4.36
CA PRO A 237 3.38 -13.17 4.18
C PRO A 237 2.01 -12.49 4.16
N ILE A 238 1.74 -11.62 5.14
CA ILE A 238 0.45 -10.90 5.24
C ILE A 238 0.29 -9.93 4.07
N ASP A 239 1.34 -9.20 3.76
CA ASP A 239 1.31 -8.22 2.67
C ASP A 239 1.16 -8.90 1.30
N ALA A 240 1.75 -10.08 1.12
CA ALA A 240 1.57 -10.88 -0.10
C ALA A 240 0.11 -11.32 -0.29
N THR A 241 -0.58 -11.76 0.78
CA THR A 241 -2.00 -12.12 0.69
C THR A 241 -2.88 -10.92 0.38
N ASN A 242 -2.62 -9.78 1.02
CA ASN A 242 -3.30 -8.52 0.71
C ASN A 242 -3.03 -8.07 -0.72
N TYR A 243 -1.77 -8.11 -1.16
CA TYR A 243 -1.38 -7.74 -2.51
C TYR A 243 -2.11 -8.58 -3.57
N VAL A 244 -2.12 -9.91 -3.43
CA VAL A 244 -2.83 -10.82 -4.36
C VAL A 244 -4.34 -10.55 -4.37
N CYS A 245 -4.92 -10.23 -3.22
CA CYS A 245 -6.34 -9.87 -3.14
C CYS A 245 -6.67 -8.68 -4.03
N TYR A 246 -5.90 -7.61 -4.00
CA TYR A 246 -6.10 -6.43 -4.85
C TYR A 246 -5.58 -6.61 -6.28
N ASP A 247 -4.49 -7.36 -6.47
CA ASP A 247 -3.89 -7.60 -7.79
C ASP A 247 -4.78 -8.46 -8.68
N MET A 248 -5.32 -9.56 -8.12
CA MET A 248 -6.02 -10.61 -8.87
C MET A 248 -7.49 -10.79 -8.46
N GLY A 249 -7.96 -10.13 -7.42
CA GLY A 249 -9.32 -10.29 -6.89
C GLY A 249 -9.52 -11.60 -6.12
N GLN A 250 -8.43 -12.24 -5.67
CA GLN A 250 -8.50 -13.51 -4.94
C GLN A 250 -8.15 -13.28 -3.47
N PRO A 251 -9.15 -13.20 -2.57
CA PRO A 251 -8.91 -13.17 -1.14
C PRO A 251 -8.13 -14.41 -0.68
N MET A 252 -7.12 -14.17 0.13
CA MET A 252 -6.27 -15.22 0.70
C MET A 252 -6.09 -14.98 2.19
N HIS A 253 -5.77 -16.05 2.91
CA HIS A 253 -5.37 -15.97 4.31
C HIS A 253 -4.13 -16.82 4.57
N CYS A 254 -3.32 -16.41 5.56
CA CYS A 254 -2.08 -17.06 5.91
C CYS A 254 -2.11 -17.48 7.39
N PHE A 255 -2.01 -18.79 7.64
CA PHE A 255 -1.87 -19.34 8.98
C PHE A 255 -0.40 -19.62 9.34
N ASP A 256 -0.06 -19.51 10.61
CA ASP A 256 1.12 -20.16 11.15
C ASP A 256 0.89 -21.70 11.12
N ALA A 257 1.68 -22.40 10.31
CA ALA A 257 1.48 -23.83 10.13
C ALA A 257 1.84 -24.64 11.38
N ASP A 258 2.68 -24.10 12.25
CA ASP A 258 3.09 -24.77 13.48
C ASP A 258 2.00 -24.74 14.57
N ASP A 259 1.07 -23.78 14.51
CA ASP A 259 -0.09 -23.67 15.39
C ASP A 259 -1.26 -24.57 14.98
N ILE A 260 -1.21 -25.18 13.81
CA ILE A 260 -2.28 -26.07 13.32
C ILE A 260 -2.14 -27.47 13.91
N VAL A 261 -3.20 -27.98 14.54
CA VAL A 261 -3.24 -29.30 15.18
C VAL A 261 -3.97 -30.32 14.31
N GLY A 262 -3.20 -31.18 13.63
CA GLY A 262 -3.76 -32.19 12.72
C GLY A 262 -4.23 -31.62 11.39
N ASP A 263 -5.26 -32.25 10.80
CA ASP A 263 -5.82 -31.83 9.51
C ASP A 263 -6.75 -30.63 9.67
N ILE A 264 -6.90 -29.85 8.58
CA ILE A 264 -7.87 -28.76 8.50
C ILE A 264 -9.23 -29.31 8.03
N VAL A 265 -10.30 -28.79 8.61
CA VAL A 265 -11.68 -29.09 8.22
C VAL A 265 -12.40 -27.78 7.92
N VAL A 266 -12.94 -27.66 6.72
CA VAL A 266 -13.87 -26.60 6.35
C VAL A 266 -15.28 -27.15 6.56
N ARG A 267 -16.03 -26.57 7.49
CA ARG A 267 -17.34 -27.08 7.91
C ARG A 267 -18.30 -25.98 8.32
N MET A 268 -19.55 -26.32 8.49
CA MET A 268 -20.49 -25.44 9.18
C MET A 268 -20.13 -25.37 10.68
N ALA A 269 -20.31 -24.21 11.28
CA ALA A 269 -20.19 -24.02 12.72
C ALA A 269 -21.31 -24.76 13.46
N LYS A 270 -21.09 -25.06 14.74
CA LYS A 270 -22.17 -25.50 15.63
C LYS A 270 -22.87 -24.27 16.23
N ASN A 271 -24.17 -24.35 16.42
CA ASN A 271 -24.92 -23.25 17.02
C ASN A 271 -24.39 -22.93 18.44
N GLY A 272 -24.05 -21.67 18.71
CA GLY A 272 -23.43 -21.25 19.97
C GLY A 272 -21.91 -21.55 20.08
N GLU A 273 -21.28 -22.02 19.01
CA GLU A 273 -19.82 -22.23 19.00
C GLU A 273 -19.09 -20.90 19.11
N LYS A 274 -18.12 -20.80 20.01
CA LYS A 274 -17.39 -19.56 20.25
C LYS A 274 -16.13 -19.49 19.43
N PHE A 275 -15.82 -18.28 18.94
CA PHE A 275 -14.66 -17.98 18.13
C PHE A 275 -14.12 -16.58 18.51
N THR A 276 -12.83 -16.48 18.78
CA THR A 276 -12.15 -15.21 18.99
C THR A 276 -11.38 -14.83 17.74
N ASP A 277 -11.69 -13.69 17.15
CA ASP A 277 -11.03 -13.20 15.96
C ASP A 277 -9.63 -12.62 16.25
N LEU A 278 -8.90 -12.28 15.18
CA LEU A 278 -7.55 -11.73 15.26
C LEU A 278 -7.47 -10.32 15.90
N PHE A 279 -8.63 -9.67 16.12
CA PHE A 279 -8.74 -8.38 16.82
C PHE A 279 -9.10 -8.56 18.30
N GLY A 280 -9.30 -9.81 18.75
CA GLY A 280 -9.64 -10.14 20.14
C GLY A 280 -11.13 -10.10 20.44
N THR A 281 -11.99 -9.95 19.44
CA THR A 281 -13.45 -9.96 19.61
C THR A 281 -13.97 -11.38 19.67
N GLU A 282 -14.77 -11.71 20.68
CA GLU A 282 -15.44 -12.99 20.80
C GLU A 282 -16.77 -12.97 20.02
N HIS A 283 -16.96 -13.96 19.17
CA HIS A 283 -18.18 -14.17 18.38
C HIS A 283 -18.86 -15.48 18.82
N GLU A 284 -20.20 -15.44 18.88
CA GLU A 284 -21.02 -16.63 19.02
C GLU A 284 -21.61 -16.97 17.65
N LEU A 285 -21.21 -18.13 17.13
CA LEU A 285 -21.50 -18.55 15.76
C LEU A 285 -22.84 -19.28 15.67
N LYS A 286 -23.41 -19.26 14.47
CA LYS A 286 -24.64 -19.98 14.10
C LYS A 286 -24.30 -21.15 13.21
N SER A 287 -25.19 -22.11 13.12
CA SER A 287 -25.06 -23.27 12.23
C SER A 287 -25.07 -22.93 10.73
N THR A 288 -25.33 -21.68 10.38
CA THR A 288 -25.23 -21.14 9.01
C THR A 288 -23.84 -20.60 8.66
N ASP A 289 -22.97 -20.45 9.64
CA ASP A 289 -21.65 -19.88 9.44
C ASP A 289 -20.65 -20.96 9.02
N ILE A 290 -19.78 -20.67 8.07
CA ILE A 290 -18.72 -21.57 7.63
C ILE A 290 -17.45 -21.25 8.40
N VAL A 291 -16.82 -22.28 8.95
CA VAL A 291 -15.55 -22.15 9.68
C VAL A 291 -14.46 -23.01 9.07
N ILE A 292 -13.25 -22.52 9.19
CA ILE A 292 -12.01 -23.27 8.96
C ILE A 292 -11.51 -23.66 10.34
N ALA A 293 -11.42 -24.95 10.62
CA ALA A 293 -11.09 -25.48 11.93
C ALA A 293 -10.04 -26.61 11.83
N ASP A 294 -9.45 -26.94 12.95
CA ASP A 294 -8.61 -28.11 13.14
C ASP A 294 -9.06 -28.89 14.39
N LYS A 295 -8.25 -29.83 14.89
CA LYS A 295 -8.60 -30.63 16.10
C LYS A 295 -8.68 -29.77 17.37
N ALA A 296 -7.99 -28.64 17.43
CA ALA A 296 -7.97 -27.77 18.61
C ALA A 296 -9.09 -26.72 18.62
N GLY A 297 -9.75 -26.46 17.47
CA GLY A 297 -10.87 -25.53 17.38
C GLY A 297 -10.87 -24.70 16.08
N ILE A 298 -11.60 -23.59 16.10
CA ILE A 298 -11.76 -22.72 14.92
C ILE A 298 -10.48 -21.90 14.71
N LEU A 299 -10.03 -21.84 13.44
CA LEU A 299 -8.90 -21.05 12.96
C LEU A 299 -9.36 -19.75 12.27
N ALA A 300 -10.53 -19.79 11.61
CA ALA A 300 -11.07 -18.63 10.91
C ALA A 300 -12.58 -18.78 10.70
N LEU A 301 -13.29 -17.65 10.67
CA LEU A 301 -14.61 -17.52 10.08
C LEU A 301 -14.42 -17.34 8.58
N ALA A 302 -14.82 -18.33 7.80
CA ALA A 302 -14.49 -18.42 6.38
C ALA A 302 -15.03 -17.22 5.58
N GLY A 303 -14.16 -16.60 4.78
CA GLY A 303 -14.50 -15.43 3.97
C GLY A 303 -14.71 -14.12 4.75
N VAL A 304 -14.54 -14.11 6.08
CA VAL A 304 -14.81 -12.96 6.94
C VAL A 304 -13.55 -12.52 7.69
N VAL A 305 -13.05 -13.36 8.63
CA VAL A 305 -11.92 -12.95 9.49
C VAL A 305 -11.15 -14.15 10.02
N GLY A 306 -9.83 -14.00 10.11
CA GLY A 306 -8.96 -14.97 10.76
C GLY A 306 -9.12 -14.99 12.29
N GLY A 307 -8.74 -16.08 12.93
CA GLY A 307 -8.76 -16.22 14.38
C GLY A 307 -7.51 -15.70 15.06
N ALA A 308 -7.63 -15.43 16.35
CA ALA A 308 -6.48 -15.10 17.20
C ALA A 308 -5.48 -16.27 17.26
N ARG A 309 -5.98 -17.52 17.21
CA ARG A 309 -5.17 -18.71 17.06
C ARG A 309 -4.81 -18.96 15.58
N GLY A 310 -3.60 -19.39 15.34
CA GLY A 310 -3.09 -19.67 14.00
C GLY A 310 -2.69 -18.42 13.19
N CYS A 311 -2.73 -17.22 13.78
CA CYS A 311 -2.23 -16.04 13.09
C CYS A 311 -0.69 -16.02 13.06
N THR A 312 -0.12 -15.53 11.97
CA THR A 312 1.34 -15.39 11.82
C THR A 312 1.88 -14.31 12.75
N ASN A 313 3.08 -14.54 13.29
CA ASN A 313 3.82 -13.63 14.16
C ASN A 313 5.31 -13.60 13.77
N ASP A 314 6.11 -12.78 14.47
CA ASP A 314 7.54 -12.58 14.14
C ASP A 314 8.39 -13.86 14.27
N ASN A 315 7.92 -14.87 14.99
CA ASN A 315 8.61 -16.16 15.19
C ASN A 315 8.14 -17.24 14.22
N THR A 316 7.12 -16.99 13.41
CA THR A 316 6.58 -17.94 12.43
C THR A 316 7.67 -18.38 11.45
N LYS A 317 7.85 -19.68 11.28
CA LYS A 317 8.82 -20.28 10.36
C LYS A 317 8.16 -21.05 9.22
N ASN A 318 6.95 -21.51 9.44
CA ASN A 318 6.20 -22.30 8.47
C ASN A 318 4.81 -21.67 8.33
N ILE A 319 4.40 -21.44 7.08
CA ILE A 319 3.09 -20.84 6.81
C ILE A 319 2.25 -21.73 5.94
N ARG A 320 0.95 -21.59 6.09
CA ARG A 320 -0.04 -22.18 5.22
C ARG A 320 -0.93 -21.11 4.64
N ASN A 321 -0.72 -20.83 3.35
CA ASN A 321 -1.58 -19.95 2.58
C ASN A 321 -2.75 -20.73 2.01
N HIS A 322 -3.94 -20.16 2.07
CA HIS A 322 -5.13 -20.76 1.52
C HIS A 322 -6.08 -19.75 0.90
N SER A 323 -6.90 -20.25 0.00
CA SER A 323 -8.10 -19.59 -0.51
C SER A 323 -9.22 -20.60 -0.65
N GLY A 324 -10.44 -20.19 -0.35
CA GLY A 324 -11.65 -21.00 -0.51
C GLY A 324 -12.69 -20.18 -1.30
N LEU A 325 -13.46 -20.85 -2.14
CA LEU A 325 -14.59 -20.33 -2.91
C LEU A 325 -15.82 -21.17 -2.61
#